data_abc8b0908a50e2b255641328fe9a50bc
#
_entry.id   abc8b0908a50e2b255641328fe9a50bc
#
_cell.length_a   1.000
_cell.length_b   1.000
_cell.length_c   1.000
_cell.angle_alpha   90.00
_cell.angle_beta   90.00
_cell.angle_gamma   90.00
#
_symmetry.space_group_name_H-M   'P 1'
#
loop_
_entity.id
_entity.type
_entity.pdbx_description
1 polymer ?
#
loop_
_entity_poly.entity_id
_entity_poly.type
_entity_poly.pdbx_seq_one_letter_code
_entity_poly.pdbx_strand_id
1 'polypeptide(L)'
;MRVLLLMRGAMGCGKSTFIEQNGLKPYTLCADDIRLLCQAPVLGADGNYCISQKNEKVVWQTLFNILEIRMKRGEFTVIDATNTKTSEMNRYKELAKKYRYRIYCVDMTNVPINVAEKRNRSRDPIKYVPEEAIDRAYARFATQKIPSGIKVIKPHELHTIFYHPIDLSKYNKVHVIGDIHGIS
;
A
#
# COMPACT_ATOMS: atom_id res chain seq x y z
N MET A 1 11.01 12.11 0.72
CA MET A 1 11.70 10.85 1.05
C MET A 1 11.32 9.77 0.03
N ARG A 2 12.27 9.21 -0.72
CA ARG A 2 12.02 8.26 -1.82
C ARG A 2 11.72 6.85 -1.28
N VAL A 3 10.56 6.71 -0.68
CA VAL A 3 10.06 5.44 -0.14
C VAL A 3 8.65 5.20 -0.66
N LEU A 4 8.41 3.97 -1.14
CA LEU A 4 7.10 3.43 -1.47
C LEU A 4 6.75 2.37 -0.43
N LEU A 5 5.63 2.54 0.26
CA LEU A 5 5.10 1.60 1.22
C LEU A 5 3.90 0.86 0.63
N LEU A 6 4.00 -0.44 0.49
CA LEU A 6 2.91 -1.29 0.04
C LEU A 6 2.21 -1.91 1.25
N MET A 7 0.89 -1.83 1.28
CA MET A 7 0.08 -2.65 2.19
C MET A 7 -0.21 -3.99 1.51
N ARG A 8 -0.09 -5.10 2.24
CA ARG A 8 -0.43 -6.44 1.73
C ARG A 8 -1.33 -7.16 2.73
N GLY A 9 -2.45 -7.69 2.24
CA GLY A 9 -3.40 -8.45 3.07
C GLY A 9 -4.81 -8.42 2.50
N ALA A 10 -5.65 -9.35 2.94
CA ALA A 10 -7.04 -9.48 2.50
C ALA A 10 -7.91 -8.28 2.91
N MET A 11 -9.09 -8.20 2.35
CA MET A 11 -10.15 -7.32 2.83
C MET A 11 -10.46 -7.67 4.29
N GLY A 12 -10.70 -6.66 5.14
CA GLY A 12 -10.93 -6.90 6.58
C GLY A 12 -9.69 -7.15 7.44
N CYS A 13 -8.47 -7.29 6.89
CA CYS A 13 -7.25 -7.53 7.69
C CYS A 13 -6.74 -6.31 8.47
N GLY A 14 -7.31 -5.11 8.26
CA GLY A 14 -6.98 -3.90 9.03
C GLY A 14 -6.01 -2.92 8.36
N LYS A 15 -5.73 -3.02 7.06
CA LYS A 15 -4.84 -2.10 6.32
C LYS A 15 -5.24 -0.64 6.48
N SER A 16 -6.50 -0.31 6.21
CA SER A 16 -6.98 1.08 6.29
C SER A 16 -6.92 1.62 7.71
N THR A 17 -7.25 0.80 8.71
CA THR A 17 -7.11 1.16 10.14
C THR A 17 -5.65 1.45 10.49
N PHE A 18 -4.72 0.62 10.03
CA PHE A 18 -3.29 0.85 10.21
C PHE A 18 -2.84 2.17 9.56
N ILE A 19 -3.30 2.46 8.35
CA ILE A 19 -3.01 3.72 7.64
C ILE A 19 -3.51 4.93 8.44
N GLU A 20 -4.73 4.87 8.96
CA GLU A 20 -5.33 5.95 9.74
C GLU A 20 -4.60 6.16 11.08
N GLN A 21 -4.38 5.09 11.84
CA GLN A 21 -3.71 5.15 13.15
C GLN A 21 -2.27 5.68 13.08
N ASN A 22 -1.62 5.53 11.93
CA ASN A 22 -0.25 6.01 11.71
C ASN A 22 -0.18 7.34 10.94
N GLY A 23 -1.31 8.03 10.73
CA GLY A 23 -1.34 9.32 10.03
C GLY A 23 -0.93 9.24 8.55
N LEU A 24 -1.03 8.06 7.92
CA LEU A 24 -0.56 7.83 6.57
C LEU A 24 -1.58 8.18 5.47
N LYS A 25 -2.82 8.50 5.86
CA LYS A 25 -3.93 8.77 4.91
C LYS A 25 -3.57 9.83 3.84
N PRO A 26 -2.94 10.98 4.17
CA PRO A 26 -2.58 12.00 3.16
C PRO A 26 -1.59 11.50 2.09
N TYR A 27 -0.82 10.47 2.40
CA TYR A 27 0.19 9.90 1.50
C TYR A 27 -0.33 8.69 0.72
N THR A 28 -1.58 8.27 0.98
CA THR A 28 -2.11 7.00 0.45
C THR A 28 -2.77 7.17 -0.91
N LEU A 29 -2.45 6.24 -1.82
CA LEU A 29 -3.23 5.94 -3.01
C LEU A 29 -3.99 4.65 -2.74
N CYS A 30 -5.31 4.75 -2.68
CA CYS A 30 -6.21 3.62 -2.44
C CYS A 30 -6.88 3.20 -3.75
N ALA A 31 -6.80 1.91 -4.09
CA ALA A 31 -7.39 1.40 -5.30
C ALA A 31 -8.93 1.55 -5.30
N ASP A 32 -9.58 1.40 -4.14
CA ASP A 32 -11.03 1.56 -4.02
C ASP A 32 -11.48 3.02 -4.24
N ASP A 33 -10.71 3.99 -3.72
CA ASP A 33 -10.99 5.41 -3.95
C ASP A 33 -10.87 5.75 -5.44
N ILE A 34 -9.87 5.20 -6.14
CA ILE A 34 -9.74 5.40 -7.59
C ILE A 34 -10.86 4.72 -8.37
N ARG A 35 -11.35 3.55 -7.93
CA ARG A 35 -12.54 2.92 -8.54
C ARG A 35 -13.75 3.83 -8.47
N LEU A 36 -13.98 4.46 -7.31
CA LEU A 36 -15.08 5.40 -7.11
C LEU A 36 -14.93 6.68 -7.92
N LEU A 37 -13.72 7.12 -8.23
CA LEU A 37 -13.48 8.23 -9.17
C LEU A 37 -13.74 7.82 -10.62
N CYS A 38 -13.45 6.57 -10.98
CA CYS A 38 -13.66 6.08 -12.34
C CYS A 38 -15.11 5.69 -12.62
N GLN A 39 -15.86 5.30 -11.60
CA GLN A 39 -17.26 4.87 -11.72
C GLN A 39 -18.00 5.05 -10.40
N ALA A 40 -19.18 5.64 -10.44
CA ALA A 40 -20.08 5.70 -9.29
C ALA A 40 -20.45 4.29 -8.79
N PRO A 41 -20.83 4.15 -7.50
CA PRO A 41 -21.31 2.89 -6.97
C PRO A 41 -22.41 2.29 -7.82
N VAL A 42 -22.40 0.98 -7.98
CA VAL A 42 -23.41 0.22 -8.74
C VAL A 42 -24.29 -0.60 -7.82
N LEU A 43 -25.54 -0.77 -8.18
CA LEU A 43 -26.45 -1.64 -7.44
C LEU A 43 -26.09 -3.10 -7.71
N GLY A 44 -25.75 -3.84 -6.67
CA GLY A 44 -25.48 -5.28 -6.71
C GLY A 44 -26.75 -6.11 -6.82
N ALA A 45 -26.60 -7.39 -7.12
CA ALA A 45 -27.73 -8.34 -7.21
C ALA A 45 -28.45 -8.56 -5.85
N ASP A 46 -27.74 -8.26 -4.75
CA ASP A 46 -28.24 -8.31 -3.37
C ASP A 46 -29.01 -7.04 -2.94
N GLY A 47 -29.20 -6.08 -3.86
CA GLY A 47 -29.86 -4.80 -3.60
C GLY A 47 -29.00 -3.77 -2.88
N ASN A 48 -27.74 -4.06 -2.60
CA ASN A 48 -26.80 -3.11 -1.98
C ASN A 48 -25.91 -2.42 -3.01
N TYR A 49 -25.52 -1.18 -2.73
CA TYR A 49 -24.52 -0.50 -3.54
C TYR A 49 -23.12 -1.05 -3.27
N CYS A 50 -22.36 -1.26 -4.33
CA CYS A 50 -20.99 -1.77 -4.22
C CYS A 50 -20.03 -1.06 -5.19
N ILE A 51 -18.72 -1.21 -4.92
CA ILE A 51 -17.67 -0.70 -5.79
C ILE A 51 -17.50 -1.64 -6.98
N SER A 52 -17.71 -1.12 -8.19
CA SER A 52 -17.58 -1.88 -9.43
C SER A 52 -16.13 -2.32 -9.69
N GLN A 53 -15.96 -3.57 -10.11
CA GLN A 53 -14.66 -4.14 -10.51
C GLN A 53 -14.48 -4.18 -12.05
N LYS A 54 -15.39 -3.58 -12.81
CA LYS A 54 -15.39 -3.71 -14.29
C LYS A 54 -14.26 -2.93 -14.97
N ASN A 55 -13.78 -1.85 -14.38
CA ASN A 55 -12.82 -0.93 -14.98
C ASN A 55 -11.38 -1.10 -14.46
N GLU A 56 -10.99 -2.31 -14.03
CA GLU A 56 -9.69 -2.57 -13.36
C GLU A 56 -8.49 -2.05 -14.17
N LYS A 57 -8.50 -2.21 -15.49
CA LYS A 57 -7.39 -1.72 -16.33
C LYS A 57 -7.22 -0.20 -16.21
N VAL A 58 -8.30 0.56 -16.26
CA VAL A 58 -8.29 2.03 -16.14
C VAL A 58 -7.88 2.44 -14.72
N VAL A 59 -8.45 1.79 -13.70
CA VAL A 59 -8.14 2.05 -12.28
C VAL A 59 -6.65 1.91 -12.01
N TRP A 60 -6.06 0.78 -12.42
CA TRP A 60 -4.64 0.54 -12.20
C TRP A 60 -3.75 1.46 -13.03
N GLN A 61 -4.13 1.78 -14.27
CA GLN A 61 -3.40 2.75 -15.09
C GLN A 61 -3.40 4.12 -14.40
N THR A 62 -4.55 4.57 -13.90
CA THR A 62 -4.69 5.84 -13.18
C THR A 62 -3.83 5.85 -11.91
N LEU A 63 -3.88 4.77 -11.11
CA LEU A 63 -3.06 4.64 -9.91
C LEU A 63 -1.58 4.77 -10.24
N PHE A 64 -1.10 4.05 -11.25
CA PHE A 64 0.31 4.10 -11.64
C PHE A 64 0.72 5.46 -12.22
N ASN A 65 -0.17 6.14 -12.95
CA ASN A 65 0.10 7.50 -13.45
C ASN A 65 0.27 8.49 -12.28
N ILE A 66 -0.63 8.44 -11.27
CA ILE A 66 -0.52 9.29 -10.08
C ILE A 66 0.75 8.93 -9.27
N LEU A 67 1.03 7.63 -9.11
CA LEU A 67 2.24 7.17 -8.44
C LEU A 67 3.50 7.68 -9.13
N GLU A 68 3.56 7.63 -10.45
CA GLU A 68 4.71 8.14 -11.22
C GLU A 68 4.90 9.65 -11.04
N ILE A 69 3.80 10.43 -11.02
CA ILE A 69 3.85 11.89 -10.75
C ILE A 69 4.46 12.15 -9.37
N ARG A 70 4.02 11.43 -8.33
CA ARG A 70 4.57 11.54 -6.97
C ARG A 70 6.04 11.12 -6.91
N MET A 71 6.41 10.03 -7.59
CA MET A 71 7.78 9.55 -7.64
C MET A 71 8.74 10.53 -8.34
N LYS A 72 8.30 11.22 -9.39
CA LYS A 72 9.09 12.29 -10.02
C LYS A 72 9.46 13.39 -9.02
N ARG A 73 8.56 13.71 -8.09
CA ARG A 73 8.76 14.72 -7.05
C ARG A 73 9.53 14.20 -5.81
N GLY A 74 9.82 12.90 -5.74
CA GLY A 74 10.50 12.31 -4.59
C GLY A 74 9.61 12.14 -3.36
N GLU A 75 8.28 12.10 -3.51
CA GLU A 75 7.31 12.05 -2.44
C GLU A 75 7.17 10.64 -1.85
N PHE A 76 7.05 10.56 -0.53
CA PHE A 76 6.63 9.33 0.15
C PHE A 76 5.21 8.96 -0.28
N THR A 77 4.99 7.68 -0.61
CA THR A 77 3.67 7.22 -1.03
C THR A 77 3.34 5.86 -0.43
N VAL A 78 2.10 5.69 -0.01
CA VAL A 78 1.52 4.43 0.48
C VAL A 78 0.54 3.90 -0.56
N ILE A 79 0.57 2.59 -0.84
CA ILE A 79 -0.40 1.92 -1.70
C ILE A 79 -1.32 1.06 -0.83
N ASP A 80 -2.59 1.45 -0.71
CA ASP A 80 -3.63 0.64 -0.07
C ASP A 80 -4.30 -0.26 -1.12
N ALA A 81 -3.80 -1.47 -1.21
CA ALA A 81 -4.35 -2.53 -2.06
C ALA A 81 -4.07 -3.89 -1.42
N THR A 82 -4.71 -4.94 -1.91
CA THR A 82 -4.51 -6.31 -1.39
C THR A 82 -3.14 -6.89 -1.74
N ASN A 83 -2.57 -6.49 -2.87
CA ASN A 83 -1.26 -6.93 -3.37
C ASN A 83 -1.09 -8.45 -3.29
N THR A 84 -2.08 -9.18 -3.82
CA THR A 84 -2.14 -10.64 -3.66
C THR A 84 -1.15 -11.39 -4.54
N LYS A 85 -0.78 -10.84 -5.70
CA LYS A 85 0.06 -11.53 -6.69
C LYS A 85 1.46 -10.95 -6.76
N THR A 86 2.44 -11.83 -6.91
CA THR A 86 3.84 -11.46 -7.17
C THR A 86 3.97 -10.53 -8.39
N SER A 87 3.21 -10.80 -9.46
CA SER A 87 3.22 -9.98 -10.69
C SER A 87 2.73 -8.55 -10.47
N GLU A 88 1.72 -8.37 -9.61
CA GLU A 88 1.21 -7.03 -9.23
C GLU A 88 2.31 -6.23 -8.53
N MET A 89 3.02 -6.85 -7.60
CA MET A 89 4.09 -6.21 -6.85
C MET A 89 5.34 -5.91 -7.71
N ASN A 90 5.63 -6.73 -8.72
CA ASN A 90 6.75 -6.48 -9.64
C ASN A 90 6.58 -5.18 -10.45
N ARG A 91 5.34 -4.78 -10.77
CA ARG A 91 5.07 -3.52 -11.47
C ARG A 91 5.59 -2.29 -10.72
N TYR A 92 5.52 -2.30 -9.38
CA TYR A 92 6.07 -1.21 -8.56
C TYR A 92 7.59 -1.15 -8.63
N LYS A 93 8.26 -2.30 -8.79
CA LYS A 93 9.74 -2.36 -8.86
C LYS A 93 10.30 -1.62 -10.08
N GLU A 94 9.62 -1.67 -11.21
CA GLU A 94 10.05 -0.97 -12.43
C GLU A 94 10.08 0.55 -12.20
N LEU A 95 9.00 1.12 -11.66
CA LEU A 95 8.95 2.53 -11.31
C LEU A 95 9.95 2.90 -10.21
N ALA A 96 10.05 2.06 -9.18
CA ALA A 96 10.97 2.29 -8.07
C ALA A 96 12.43 2.33 -8.55
N LYS A 97 12.82 1.44 -9.46
CA LYS A 97 14.15 1.46 -10.09
C LYS A 97 14.38 2.75 -10.88
N LYS A 98 13.41 3.16 -11.71
CA LYS A 98 13.47 4.38 -12.52
C LYS A 98 13.68 5.64 -11.68
N TYR A 99 13.00 5.75 -10.52
CA TYR A 99 13.02 6.93 -9.66
C TYR A 99 13.85 6.76 -8.39
N ARG A 100 14.63 5.68 -8.26
CA ARG A 100 15.50 5.37 -7.12
C ARG A 100 14.76 5.32 -5.78
N TYR A 101 13.60 4.65 -5.75
CA TYR A 101 12.81 4.42 -4.55
C TYR A 101 13.18 3.13 -3.85
N ARG A 102 13.11 3.13 -2.52
CA ARG A 102 13.08 1.92 -1.71
C ARG A 102 11.64 1.48 -1.55
N ILE A 103 11.40 0.17 -1.69
CA ILE A 103 10.06 -0.39 -1.51
C ILE A 103 10.03 -1.19 -0.22
N TYR A 104 9.05 -0.86 0.61
CA TYR A 104 8.71 -1.62 1.81
C TYR A 104 7.31 -2.19 1.68
N CYS A 105 7.06 -3.31 2.38
CA CYS A 105 5.76 -3.94 2.43
C CYS A 105 5.39 -4.24 3.88
N VAL A 106 4.28 -3.67 4.34
CA VAL A 106 3.63 -4.10 5.58
C VAL A 106 2.77 -5.31 5.24
N ASP A 107 3.23 -6.48 5.66
CA ASP A 107 2.52 -7.74 5.41
C ASP A 107 1.58 -8.08 6.57
N MET A 108 0.29 -8.06 6.28
CA MET A 108 -0.81 -8.37 7.20
C MET A 108 -1.53 -9.67 6.81
N THR A 109 -0.88 -10.54 6.05
CA THR A 109 -1.47 -11.83 5.61
C THR A 109 -1.60 -12.85 6.72
N ASN A 110 -0.96 -12.62 7.87
CA ASN A 110 -1.05 -13.45 9.08
C ASN A 110 -2.32 -13.23 9.90
N VAL A 111 -3.16 -12.24 9.55
CA VAL A 111 -4.46 -12.06 10.21
C VAL A 111 -5.34 -13.27 9.89
N PRO A 112 -5.93 -13.95 10.88
CA PRO A 112 -6.77 -15.12 10.63
C PRO A 112 -7.97 -14.79 9.75
N ILE A 113 -8.35 -15.71 8.84
CA ILE A 113 -9.43 -15.50 7.88
C ILE A 113 -10.76 -15.17 8.54
N ASN A 114 -11.13 -15.87 9.61
CA ASN A 114 -12.36 -15.62 10.37
C ASN A 114 -12.41 -14.21 10.98
N VAL A 115 -11.26 -13.64 11.35
CA VAL A 115 -11.15 -12.25 11.82
C VAL A 115 -11.38 -11.27 10.68
N ALA A 116 -10.79 -11.54 9.51
CA ALA A 116 -10.97 -10.71 8.32
C ALA A 116 -12.44 -10.71 7.84
N GLU A 117 -13.09 -11.87 7.80
CA GLU A 117 -14.51 -12.04 7.46
C GLU A 117 -15.43 -11.30 8.44
N LYS A 118 -15.22 -11.51 9.76
CA LYS A 118 -16.00 -10.80 10.79
C LYS A 118 -15.89 -9.28 10.61
N ARG A 119 -14.70 -8.77 10.39
CA ARG A 119 -14.48 -7.34 10.16
C ARG A 119 -15.08 -6.87 8.84
N ASN A 120 -15.04 -7.71 7.79
CA ASN A 120 -15.64 -7.38 6.50
C ASN A 120 -17.15 -7.20 6.59
N ARG A 121 -17.86 -8.02 7.41
CA ARG A 121 -19.31 -7.90 7.66
C ARG A 121 -19.68 -6.58 8.37
N SER A 122 -18.77 -5.99 9.14
CA SER A 122 -18.99 -4.73 9.87
C SER A 122 -18.42 -3.50 9.13
N ARG A 123 -17.96 -3.65 7.89
CA ARG A 123 -17.48 -2.53 7.06
C ARG A 123 -18.64 -1.70 6.52
N ASP A 124 -18.32 -0.48 6.08
CA ASP A 124 -19.20 0.28 5.21
C ASP A 124 -19.77 -0.63 4.11
N PRO A 125 -21.11 -0.71 3.95
CA PRO A 125 -21.75 -1.60 2.98
C PRO A 125 -21.16 -1.50 1.58
N ILE A 126 -20.79 -0.30 1.13
CA ILE A 126 -20.21 -0.08 -0.20
C ILE A 126 -18.85 -0.78 -0.38
N LYS A 127 -18.12 -1.01 0.72
CA LYS A 127 -16.80 -1.68 0.78
C LYS A 127 -16.89 -3.15 1.17
N TYR A 128 -18.11 -3.64 1.43
CA TYR A 128 -18.32 -5.06 1.67
C TYR A 128 -17.95 -5.87 0.43
N VAL A 129 -17.33 -7.02 0.63
CA VAL A 129 -17.04 -7.97 -0.44
C VAL A 129 -17.55 -9.36 -0.04
N PRO A 130 -17.99 -10.19 -1.01
CA PRO A 130 -18.37 -11.59 -0.74
C PRO A 130 -17.22 -12.36 -0.10
N GLU A 131 -17.54 -13.29 0.80
CA GLU A 131 -16.55 -14.08 1.56
C GLU A 131 -15.62 -14.87 0.63
N GLU A 132 -16.13 -15.36 -0.50
CA GLU A 132 -15.35 -16.06 -1.51
C GLU A 132 -14.22 -15.19 -2.10
N ALA A 133 -14.36 -13.87 -2.05
CA ALA A 133 -13.28 -12.95 -2.47
C ALA A 133 -12.16 -12.92 -1.42
N ILE A 134 -12.51 -13.06 -0.14
CA ILE A 134 -11.54 -13.18 0.96
C ILE A 134 -10.83 -14.52 0.86
N ASP A 135 -11.57 -15.63 0.68
CA ASP A 135 -11.00 -16.97 0.49
C ASP A 135 -10.01 -17.02 -0.64
N ARG A 136 -10.37 -16.46 -1.80
CA ARG A 136 -9.47 -16.36 -2.96
C ARG A 136 -8.21 -15.54 -2.64
N ALA A 137 -8.30 -14.51 -1.81
CA ALA A 137 -7.12 -13.75 -1.41
C ALA A 137 -6.18 -14.58 -0.54
N TYR A 138 -6.70 -15.31 0.45
CA TYR A 138 -5.91 -16.19 1.31
C TYR A 138 -5.27 -17.34 0.52
N ALA A 139 -6.01 -17.98 -0.36
CA ALA A 139 -5.47 -19.02 -1.25
C ALA A 139 -4.30 -18.50 -2.11
N ARG A 140 -4.38 -17.25 -2.57
CA ARG A 140 -3.28 -16.60 -3.30
C ARG A 140 -2.08 -16.32 -2.40
N PHE A 141 -2.28 -15.83 -1.17
CA PHE A 141 -1.18 -15.56 -0.24
C PHE A 141 -0.39 -16.82 0.10
N ALA A 142 -1.04 -17.99 0.16
CA ALA A 142 -0.36 -19.27 0.39
C ALA A 142 0.64 -19.63 -0.72
N THR A 143 0.38 -19.20 -1.96
CA THR A 143 1.17 -19.56 -3.13
C THR A 143 2.03 -18.42 -3.68
N GLN A 144 1.64 -17.17 -3.45
CA GLN A 144 2.27 -15.97 -4.02
C GLN A 144 3.22 -15.32 -3.02
N LYS A 145 4.50 -15.27 -3.36
CA LYS A 145 5.54 -14.66 -2.53
C LYS A 145 5.73 -13.17 -2.84
N ILE A 146 6.19 -12.44 -1.84
CA ILE A 146 6.66 -11.06 -2.02
C ILE A 146 7.96 -11.13 -2.85
N PRO A 147 8.07 -10.36 -3.95
CA PRO A 147 9.26 -10.37 -4.79
C PRO A 147 10.52 -9.92 -4.05
N SER A 148 11.67 -10.47 -4.42
CA SER A 148 12.97 -9.96 -3.96
C SER A 148 13.12 -8.46 -4.27
N GLY A 149 13.83 -7.72 -3.41
CA GLY A 149 14.01 -6.27 -3.53
C GLY A 149 12.86 -5.44 -2.91
N ILE A 150 11.82 -6.08 -2.35
CA ILE A 150 10.82 -5.45 -1.50
C ILE A 150 11.11 -5.88 -0.07
N LYS A 151 11.43 -4.92 0.80
CA LYS A 151 11.71 -5.20 2.21
C LYS A 151 10.40 -5.36 2.99
N VAL A 152 10.17 -6.53 3.56
CA VAL A 152 9.02 -6.77 4.43
C VAL A 152 9.30 -6.19 5.80
N ILE A 153 8.34 -5.47 6.35
CA ILE A 153 8.35 -4.96 7.72
C ILE A 153 7.05 -5.36 8.44
N LYS A 154 7.15 -5.54 9.73
CA LYS A 154 5.98 -5.74 10.58
C LYS A 154 5.31 -4.39 10.88
N PRO A 155 4.00 -4.37 11.22
CA PRO A 155 3.30 -3.12 11.51
C PRO A 155 4.00 -2.22 12.55
N HIS A 156 4.54 -2.80 13.62
CA HIS A 156 5.23 -2.05 14.70
C HIS A 156 6.62 -1.53 14.29
N GLU A 157 7.17 -2.01 13.17
CA GLU A 157 8.48 -1.59 12.64
C GLU A 157 8.35 -0.38 11.67
N LEU A 158 7.15 0.17 11.48
CA LEU A 158 6.93 1.27 10.54
C LEU A 158 7.89 2.45 10.74
N HIS A 159 8.21 2.80 11.99
CA HIS A 159 9.13 3.88 12.31
C HIS A 159 10.52 3.68 11.69
N THR A 160 10.94 2.44 11.45
CA THR A 160 12.27 2.13 10.92
C THR A 160 12.48 2.58 9.47
N ILE A 161 11.40 2.80 8.72
CA ILE A 161 11.51 3.30 7.34
C ILE A 161 11.75 4.80 7.27
N PHE A 162 11.41 5.55 8.34
CA PHE A 162 11.56 7.00 8.43
C PHE A 162 12.85 7.39 9.15
N TYR A 163 13.30 6.57 10.10
CA TYR A 163 14.46 6.84 10.92
C TYR A 163 15.56 5.80 10.67
N HIS A 164 16.71 6.26 10.18
CA HIS A 164 17.90 5.44 10.05
C HIS A 164 18.94 6.00 11.01
N PRO A 165 19.10 5.42 12.21
CA PRO A 165 20.15 5.83 13.11
C PRO A 165 21.49 5.57 12.43
N ILE A 166 22.34 6.58 12.39
CA ILE A 166 23.72 6.45 11.94
C ILE A 166 24.54 6.17 13.20
N ASP A 167 25.23 5.05 13.21
CA ASP A 167 26.19 4.75 14.27
C ASP A 167 27.43 5.66 14.07
N LEU A 168 27.49 6.66 14.90
CA LEU A 168 28.59 7.65 14.88
C LEU A 168 29.80 7.22 15.73
N SER A 169 29.71 6.11 16.49
CA SER A 169 30.78 5.63 17.34
C SER A 169 32.06 5.25 16.59
N LYS A 170 31.96 4.99 15.29
CA LYS A 170 33.07 4.62 14.40
C LYS A 170 33.86 5.79 13.86
N TYR A 171 33.42 7.05 14.12
CA TYR A 171 34.02 8.24 13.57
C TYR A 171 34.67 9.08 14.65
N ASN A 172 35.93 9.49 14.44
CA ASN A 172 36.67 10.36 15.36
C ASN A 172 36.14 11.80 15.33
N LYS A 173 35.51 12.20 14.23
CA LYS A 173 34.93 13.54 14.04
C LYS A 173 33.72 13.49 13.12
N VAL A 174 32.66 14.18 13.51
CA VAL A 174 31.43 14.29 12.73
C VAL A 174 31.16 15.75 12.43
N HIS A 175 31.01 16.09 11.15
CA HIS A 175 30.59 17.40 10.71
C HIS A 175 29.10 17.33 10.33
N VAL A 176 28.28 18.15 10.98
CA VAL A 176 26.87 18.32 10.63
C VAL A 176 26.75 19.60 9.82
N ILE A 177 26.38 19.48 8.55
CA ILE A 177 26.11 20.61 7.68
C ILE A 177 24.60 20.73 7.59
N GLY A 178 24.04 21.87 8.03
CA GLY A 178 22.63 22.18 7.88
C GLY A 178 22.25 22.44 6.41
N ASP A 179 21.01 22.84 6.20
CA ASP A 179 20.50 23.17 4.88
C ASP A 179 21.29 24.33 4.25
N ILE A 180 21.94 24.07 3.14
CA ILE A 180 22.73 25.08 2.41
C ILE A 180 21.79 25.72 1.39
N HIS A 181 21.21 26.85 1.75
CA HIS A 181 20.54 27.71 0.78
C HIS A 181 21.60 28.35 -0.12
N GLY A 182 21.66 27.90 -1.37
CA GLY A 182 22.48 28.55 -2.38
C GLY A 182 21.96 29.97 -2.56
N ILE A 183 22.83 30.96 -2.31
CA ILE A 183 22.60 32.31 -2.74
C ILE A 183 22.88 32.33 -4.25
N SER A 184 21.84 32.48 -5.05
CA SER A 184 21.92 32.75 -6.49
C SER A 184 22.08 34.23 -6.73
#